data_b00df85a452a2bb47276a94f4deacdc4
#
_entry.id   b00df85a452a2bb47276a94f4deacdc4
#
_cell.length_a   1.000
_cell.length_b   1.000
_cell.length_c   1.000
_cell.angle_alpha   90.00
_cell.angle_beta   90.00
_cell.angle_gamma   90.00
#
_symmetry.space_group_name_H-M   'P 1'
#
loop_
_entity.id
_entity.type
_entity.pdbx_description
1 polymer ?
#
loop_
_entity_poly.entity_id
_entity_poly.type
_entity_poly.pdbx_seq_one_letter_code
_entity_poly.pdbx_strand_id
1 'polypeptide(L)'
;MYIVDNLINLYNVSAKGTTNSILSQYFLLNARRINHKKLLDVAKETNISNSSITRFCKSAGYDTFSSFCDMLYQDTRKIDYQFYHLLNGNKNFNIEHDIKVKLDRLVHDLMKASNVVIYGSPKYTGYFDTLIKYLFFKGVCVERCLGWNIKEKEETFLNSKNDDVIILIDPRYNIQIFLEETQTSLGSITSIINASAKKYFFCDGNHDFSGIKAIELKKKENYEYILSSIEYANYVLYRLMKEENYEYSHI
;
A
#
# COMPACT_ATOMS: atom_id res chain seq x y z
N MET A 1 2.74 5.53 -18.10
CA MET A 1 2.93 4.97 -16.74
C MET A 1 3.34 6.12 -15.85
N TYR A 2 2.70 6.27 -14.70
CA TYR A 2 2.97 7.38 -13.80
C TYR A 2 4.29 7.16 -13.05
N ILE A 3 5.01 8.24 -12.74
CA ILE A 3 6.26 8.17 -11.97
C ILE A 3 6.02 7.59 -10.56
N VAL A 4 4.89 7.90 -9.95
CA VAL A 4 4.48 7.36 -8.65
C VAL A 4 4.38 5.84 -8.69
N ASP A 5 3.78 5.25 -9.75
CA ASP A 5 3.68 3.80 -9.92
C ASP A 5 5.06 3.14 -10.08
N ASN A 6 5.96 3.80 -10.82
CA ASN A 6 7.33 3.33 -10.96
C ASN A 6 8.09 3.33 -9.63
N LEU A 7 7.93 4.37 -8.83
CA LEU A 7 8.53 4.47 -7.50
C LEU A 7 8.00 3.40 -6.55
N ILE A 8 6.68 3.15 -6.55
CA ILE A 8 6.07 2.08 -5.74
C ILE A 8 6.63 0.72 -6.15
N ASN A 9 6.72 0.45 -7.46
CA ASN A 9 7.29 -0.81 -7.95
C ASN A 9 8.76 -0.94 -7.56
N LEU A 10 9.57 0.11 -7.77
CA LEU A 10 11.00 0.10 -7.46
C LEU A 10 11.24 -0.08 -5.94
N TYR A 11 10.43 0.55 -5.08
CA TYR A 11 10.47 0.37 -3.64
C TYR A 11 10.23 -1.10 -3.25
N ASN A 12 9.23 -1.75 -3.87
CA ASN A 12 8.82 -3.11 -3.52
C ASN A 12 9.74 -4.21 -4.08
N VAL A 13 10.48 -3.95 -5.18
CA VAL A 13 11.41 -4.94 -5.76
C VAL A 13 12.86 -4.75 -5.31
N SER A 14 13.18 -3.62 -4.70
CA SER A 14 14.54 -3.33 -4.24
C SER A 14 14.77 -3.90 -2.84
N ALA A 15 15.93 -4.50 -2.62
CA ALA A 15 16.32 -4.95 -1.29
C ALA A 15 16.34 -3.77 -0.31
N LYS A 16 15.87 -3.98 0.91
CA LYS A 16 15.80 -2.95 1.96
C LYS A 16 17.19 -2.36 2.22
N GLY A 17 17.25 -1.04 2.42
CA GLY A 17 18.49 -0.30 2.68
C GLY A 17 19.33 0.00 1.44
N THR A 18 18.96 -0.45 0.24
CA THR A 18 19.63 -0.05 -1.00
C THR A 18 19.28 1.39 -1.39
N THR A 19 20.14 2.02 -2.18
CA THR A 19 19.89 3.38 -2.71
C THR A 19 18.51 3.50 -3.38
N ASN A 20 18.12 2.50 -4.18
CA ASN A 20 16.82 2.49 -4.85
C ASN A 20 15.65 2.41 -3.86
N SER A 21 15.73 1.54 -2.87
CA SER A 21 14.71 1.42 -1.83
C SER A 21 14.56 2.72 -1.03
N ILE A 22 15.69 3.28 -0.55
CA ILE A 22 15.69 4.51 0.26
C ILE A 22 15.14 5.69 -0.54
N LEU A 23 15.62 5.90 -1.77
CA LEU A 23 15.19 7.05 -2.59
C LEU A 23 13.73 6.91 -3.04
N SER A 24 13.28 5.71 -3.43
CA SER A 24 11.89 5.49 -3.80
C SER A 24 10.96 5.78 -2.63
N GLN A 25 11.27 5.27 -1.44
CA GLN A 25 10.51 5.56 -0.22
C GLN A 25 10.49 7.06 0.08
N TYR A 26 11.66 7.70 0.07
CA TYR A 26 11.77 9.12 0.34
C TYR A 26 10.91 9.97 -0.61
N PHE A 27 10.99 9.71 -1.91
CA PHE A 27 10.23 10.44 -2.91
C PHE A 27 8.73 10.21 -2.80
N LEU A 28 8.29 8.99 -2.50
CA LEU A 28 6.87 8.67 -2.26
C LEU A 28 6.32 9.42 -1.04
N LEU A 29 7.04 9.39 0.08
CA LEU A 29 6.62 10.06 1.32
C LEU A 29 6.65 11.59 1.24
N ASN A 30 7.44 12.15 0.32
CA ASN A 30 7.59 13.59 0.11
C ASN A 30 6.92 14.08 -1.19
N ALA A 31 6.19 13.23 -1.91
CA ALA A 31 5.71 13.53 -3.26
C ALA A 31 4.91 14.85 -3.36
N ARG A 32 4.05 15.15 -2.38
CA ARG A 32 3.24 16.38 -2.34
C ARG A 32 4.03 17.69 -2.14
N ARG A 33 5.24 17.60 -1.61
CA ARG A 33 6.10 18.77 -1.30
C ARG A 33 7.47 18.69 -1.96
N ILE A 34 7.64 17.77 -2.91
CA ILE A 34 8.95 17.50 -3.51
C ILE A 34 9.49 18.67 -4.33
N ASN A 35 8.62 19.48 -4.93
CA ASN A 35 8.97 20.69 -5.67
C ASN A 35 9.68 21.77 -4.83
N HIS A 36 9.57 21.71 -3.50
CA HIS A 36 10.26 22.61 -2.57
C HIS A 36 11.61 22.06 -2.08
N LYS A 37 11.95 20.81 -2.43
CA LYS A 37 13.18 20.14 -1.98
C LYS A 37 14.33 20.42 -2.96
N LYS A 38 15.50 20.76 -2.40
CA LYS A 38 16.75 20.86 -3.17
C LYS A 38 17.50 19.53 -3.12
N LEU A 39 18.34 19.28 -4.11
CA LEU A 39 19.17 18.06 -4.18
C LEU A 39 20.00 17.86 -2.90
N LEU A 40 20.54 18.95 -2.34
CA LEU A 40 21.31 18.92 -1.09
C LEU A 40 20.46 18.51 0.13
N ASP A 41 19.19 18.92 0.17
CA ASP A 41 18.28 18.56 1.26
C ASP A 41 17.99 17.05 1.21
N VAL A 42 17.71 16.53 0.01
CA VAL A 42 17.49 15.09 -0.19
C VAL A 42 18.74 14.29 0.20
N ALA A 43 19.93 14.73 -0.22
CA ALA A 43 21.18 14.08 0.11
C ALA A 43 21.41 14.02 1.64
N LYS A 44 21.14 15.12 2.33
CA LYS A 44 21.27 15.22 3.79
C LYS A 44 20.24 14.35 4.51
N GLU A 45 18.97 14.38 4.09
CA GLU A 45 17.87 13.65 4.72
C GLU A 45 17.96 12.14 4.50
N THR A 46 18.53 11.70 3.37
CA THR A 46 18.65 10.27 3.01
C THR A 46 20.04 9.68 3.28
N ASN A 47 21.05 10.48 3.61
CA ASN A 47 22.46 10.09 3.66
C ASN A 47 22.98 9.50 2.33
N ILE A 48 22.43 9.93 1.19
CA ILE A 48 22.83 9.48 -0.15
C ILE A 48 23.51 10.61 -0.88
N SER A 49 24.62 10.30 -1.57
CA SER A 49 25.39 11.32 -2.29
C SER A 49 24.59 11.97 -3.44
N ASN A 50 24.86 13.24 -3.72
CA ASN A 50 24.26 13.98 -4.84
C ASN A 50 24.40 13.24 -6.17
N SER A 51 25.57 12.63 -6.41
CA SER A 51 25.83 11.85 -7.63
C SER A 51 24.95 10.60 -7.73
N SER A 52 24.69 9.93 -6.61
CA SER A 52 23.77 8.76 -6.57
C SER A 52 22.34 9.17 -6.80
N ILE A 53 21.87 10.28 -6.21
CA ILE A 53 20.52 10.81 -6.45
C ILE A 53 20.35 11.21 -7.93
N THR A 54 21.33 11.92 -8.51
CA THR A 54 21.29 12.29 -9.92
C THR A 54 21.26 11.07 -10.83
N ARG A 55 22.02 10.02 -10.51
CA ARG A 55 22.00 8.75 -11.23
C ARG A 55 20.65 8.05 -11.13
N PHE A 56 20.04 8.06 -9.95
CA PHE A 56 18.68 7.54 -9.73
C PHE A 56 17.67 8.26 -10.64
N CYS A 57 17.69 9.62 -10.69
CA CYS A 57 16.80 10.39 -11.56
C CYS A 57 17.01 10.03 -13.04
N LYS A 58 18.26 9.88 -13.48
CA LYS A 58 18.59 9.47 -14.85
C LYS A 58 18.11 8.05 -15.16
N SER A 59 18.24 7.11 -14.23
CA SER A 59 17.73 5.75 -14.41
C SER A 59 16.21 5.71 -14.49
N ALA A 60 15.52 6.67 -13.88
CA ALA A 60 14.08 6.88 -14.00
C ALA A 60 13.66 7.62 -15.29
N GLY A 61 14.61 7.99 -16.18
CA GLY A 61 14.35 8.64 -17.44
C GLY A 61 14.35 10.18 -17.41
N TYR A 62 14.93 10.79 -16.36
CA TYR A 62 14.98 12.25 -16.20
C TYR A 62 16.42 12.77 -16.18
N ASP A 63 16.74 13.73 -17.03
CA ASP A 63 18.11 14.26 -17.17
C ASP A 63 18.61 14.97 -15.91
N THR A 64 17.70 15.62 -15.18
CA THR A 64 18.03 16.41 -13.99
C THR A 64 17.15 16.06 -12.80
N PHE A 65 17.64 16.34 -11.60
CA PHE A 65 16.87 16.25 -10.36
C PHE A 65 15.62 17.15 -10.39
N SER A 66 15.75 18.37 -10.93
CA SER A 66 14.62 19.31 -11.04
C SER A 66 13.51 18.72 -11.92
N SER A 67 13.85 18.26 -13.13
CA SER A 67 12.85 17.69 -14.03
C SER A 67 12.15 16.43 -13.45
N PHE A 68 12.88 15.62 -12.67
CA PHE A 68 12.32 14.52 -11.93
C PHE A 68 11.30 14.99 -10.87
N CYS A 69 11.69 15.98 -10.04
CA CYS A 69 10.82 16.51 -8.99
C CYS A 69 9.57 17.19 -9.57
N ASP A 70 9.71 17.96 -10.65
CA ASP A 70 8.60 18.65 -11.32
C ASP A 70 7.58 17.62 -11.84
N MET A 71 8.05 16.56 -12.50
CA MET A 71 7.18 15.51 -13.01
C MET A 71 6.52 14.69 -11.89
N LEU A 72 7.25 14.37 -10.82
CA LEU A 72 6.68 13.69 -9.65
C LEU A 72 5.60 14.54 -9.00
N TYR A 73 5.83 15.84 -8.84
CA TYR A 73 4.83 16.75 -8.30
C TYR A 73 3.59 16.85 -9.20
N GLN A 74 3.75 16.99 -10.52
CA GLN A 74 2.62 17.00 -11.45
C GLN A 74 1.82 15.71 -11.43
N ASP A 75 2.50 14.56 -11.34
CA ASP A 75 1.85 13.27 -11.25
C ASP A 75 1.04 13.12 -9.95
N THR A 76 1.63 13.58 -8.85
CA THR A 76 0.96 13.64 -7.55
C THR A 76 -0.30 14.49 -7.61
N ARG A 77 -0.27 15.65 -8.27
CA ARG A 77 -1.44 16.53 -8.47
C ARG A 77 -2.57 15.85 -9.24
N LYS A 78 -2.25 15.06 -10.27
CA LYS A 78 -3.25 14.27 -11.01
C LYS A 78 -3.90 13.21 -10.12
N ILE A 79 -3.12 12.56 -9.26
CA ILE A 79 -3.62 11.57 -8.31
C ILE A 79 -4.49 12.24 -7.24
N ASP A 80 -4.08 13.39 -6.71
CA ASP A 80 -4.88 14.17 -5.75
C ASP A 80 -6.21 14.63 -6.37
N TYR A 81 -6.23 14.96 -7.66
CA TYR A 81 -7.49 15.25 -8.38
C TYR A 81 -8.41 14.02 -8.44
N GLN A 82 -7.87 12.81 -8.62
CA GLN A 82 -8.65 11.57 -8.55
C GLN A 82 -9.22 11.34 -7.15
N PHE A 83 -8.45 11.60 -6.09
CA PHE A 83 -8.92 11.53 -4.72
C PHE A 83 -10.07 12.52 -4.46
N TYR A 84 -9.93 13.76 -4.92
CA TYR A 84 -10.98 14.77 -4.82
C TYR A 84 -12.29 14.30 -5.46
N HIS A 85 -12.24 13.74 -6.67
CA HIS A 85 -13.41 13.19 -7.33
C HIS A 85 -14.00 11.97 -6.62
N LEU A 86 -13.16 11.13 -6.04
CA LEU A 86 -13.62 10.02 -5.21
C LEU A 86 -14.37 10.54 -3.97
N LEU A 87 -13.86 11.57 -3.31
CA LEU A 87 -14.44 12.12 -2.09
C LEU A 87 -15.78 12.84 -2.36
N ASN A 88 -15.84 13.66 -3.43
CA ASN A 88 -16.98 14.53 -3.74
C ASN A 88 -18.00 13.90 -4.71
N GLY A 89 -17.70 12.74 -5.27
CA GLY A 89 -18.64 11.99 -6.10
C GLY A 89 -19.81 11.43 -5.29
N ASN A 90 -20.95 11.24 -5.95
CA ASN A 90 -22.11 10.60 -5.33
C ASN A 90 -21.81 9.11 -5.11
N LYS A 91 -21.41 8.73 -3.89
CA LYS A 91 -20.97 7.37 -3.55
C LYS A 91 -22.01 6.66 -2.70
N ASN A 92 -22.75 5.78 -3.35
CA ASN A 92 -23.52 4.75 -2.67
C ASN A 92 -22.70 3.45 -2.65
N PHE A 93 -22.00 3.21 -1.54
CA PHE A 93 -21.35 1.92 -1.32
C PHE A 93 -22.41 0.90 -0.90
N ASN A 94 -22.62 -0.10 -1.75
CA ASN A 94 -23.58 -1.18 -1.49
C ASN A 94 -22.90 -2.31 -0.67
N ILE A 95 -22.43 -1.95 0.51
CA ILE A 95 -21.71 -2.84 1.44
C ILE A 95 -22.64 -3.17 2.61
N GLU A 96 -22.70 -4.43 2.97
CA GLU A 96 -23.46 -4.91 4.12
C GLU A 96 -22.97 -4.31 5.43
N HIS A 97 -23.89 -4.12 6.39
CA HIS A 97 -23.59 -3.44 7.65
C HIS A 97 -22.42 -4.07 8.41
N ASP A 98 -22.41 -5.39 8.54
CA ASP A 98 -21.38 -6.12 9.29
C ASP A 98 -19.99 -5.97 8.63
N ILE A 99 -19.95 -5.95 7.30
CA ILE A 99 -18.72 -5.72 6.55
C ILE A 99 -18.27 -4.27 6.73
N LYS A 100 -19.19 -3.29 6.69
CA LYS A 100 -18.85 -1.89 6.98
C LYS A 100 -18.20 -1.71 8.34
N VAL A 101 -18.73 -2.36 9.37
CA VAL A 101 -18.16 -2.31 10.73
C VAL A 101 -16.72 -2.85 10.73
N LYS A 102 -16.45 -3.93 9.98
CA LYS A 102 -15.09 -4.49 9.87
C LYS A 102 -14.16 -3.56 9.09
N LEU A 103 -14.64 -2.95 8.01
CA LEU A 103 -13.87 -1.97 7.22
C LEU A 103 -13.61 -0.68 8.01
N ASP A 104 -14.56 -0.20 8.80
CA ASP A 104 -14.37 0.97 9.67
C ASP A 104 -13.30 0.72 10.75
N ARG A 105 -13.20 -0.51 11.26
CA ARG A 105 -12.08 -0.91 12.15
C ARG A 105 -10.75 -0.87 11.42
N LEU A 106 -10.69 -1.35 10.16
CA LEU A 106 -9.50 -1.25 9.33
C LEU A 106 -9.12 0.22 9.10
N VAL A 107 -10.08 1.10 8.78
CA VAL A 107 -9.85 2.55 8.64
C VAL A 107 -9.22 3.13 9.90
N HIS A 108 -9.82 2.86 11.08
CA HIS A 108 -9.29 3.33 12.36
C HIS A 108 -7.85 2.85 12.63
N ASP A 109 -7.54 1.61 12.29
CA ASP A 109 -6.21 1.05 12.47
C ASP A 109 -5.21 1.64 11.45
N LEU A 110 -5.63 1.87 10.20
CA LEU A 110 -4.80 2.53 9.17
C LEU A 110 -4.49 3.99 9.50
N MET A 111 -5.41 4.72 10.15
CA MET A 111 -5.15 6.10 10.60
C MET A 111 -4.00 6.20 11.60
N LYS A 112 -3.69 5.13 12.31
CA LYS A 112 -2.62 5.06 13.33
C LYS A 112 -1.39 4.32 12.85
N ALA A 113 -1.48 3.68 11.69
CA ALA A 113 -0.41 2.84 11.18
C ALA A 113 0.81 3.68 10.76
N SER A 114 1.99 3.21 11.15
CA SER A 114 3.26 3.71 10.63
C SER A 114 3.68 2.95 9.36
N ASN A 115 3.38 1.65 9.31
CA ASN A 115 3.65 0.80 8.17
C ASN A 115 2.44 -0.08 7.87
N VAL A 116 2.23 -0.36 6.58
CA VAL A 116 1.22 -1.27 6.09
C VAL A 116 1.88 -2.31 5.20
N VAL A 117 1.58 -3.57 5.44
CA VAL A 117 2.01 -4.67 4.57
C VAL A 117 0.79 -5.21 3.84
N ILE A 118 0.84 -5.23 2.51
CA ILE A 118 -0.20 -5.83 1.68
C ILE A 118 0.36 -7.12 1.07
N TYR A 119 -0.26 -8.25 1.40
CA TYR A 119 0.15 -9.57 0.96
C TYR A 119 -0.96 -10.26 0.17
N GLY A 120 -0.60 -10.78 -0.99
CA GLY A 120 -1.53 -11.49 -1.87
C GLY A 120 -0.99 -11.58 -3.29
N SER A 121 -1.75 -12.22 -4.19
CA SER A 121 -1.32 -12.26 -5.59
C SER A 121 -1.34 -10.86 -6.22
N PRO A 122 -0.43 -10.57 -7.18
CA PRO A 122 -0.36 -9.26 -7.85
C PRO A 122 -1.70 -8.80 -8.44
N LYS A 123 -2.49 -9.75 -8.94
CA LYS A 123 -3.81 -9.50 -9.51
C LYS A 123 -4.75 -8.85 -8.50
N TYR A 124 -4.78 -9.33 -7.26
CA TYR A 124 -5.72 -8.86 -6.25
C TYR A 124 -5.19 -7.66 -5.46
N THR A 125 -3.90 -7.63 -5.17
CA THR A 125 -3.28 -6.49 -4.49
C THR A 125 -3.34 -5.21 -5.33
N GLY A 126 -3.38 -5.33 -6.67
CA GLY A 126 -3.53 -4.21 -7.60
C GLY A 126 -4.83 -3.40 -7.42
N TYR A 127 -5.89 -4.01 -6.91
CA TYR A 127 -7.14 -3.28 -6.63
C TYR A 127 -7.02 -2.27 -5.48
N PHE A 128 -5.95 -2.36 -4.71
CA PHE A 128 -5.64 -1.44 -3.61
C PHE A 128 -4.64 -0.33 -4.01
N ASP A 129 -4.25 -0.23 -5.29
CA ASP A 129 -3.24 0.73 -5.75
C ASP A 129 -3.55 2.18 -5.39
N THR A 130 -4.82 2.57 -5.50
CA THR A 130 -5.24 3.94 -5.16
C THR A 130 -5.13 4.20 -3.66
N LEU A 131 -5.49 3.22 -2.83
CA LEU A 131 -5.31 3.27 -1.37
C LEU A 131 -3.82 3.33 -1.00
N ILE A 132 -2.97 2.54 -1.66
CA ILE A 132 -1.52 2.53 -1.44
C ILE A 132 -0.92 3.91 -1.70
N LYS A 133 -1.26 4.56 -2.82
CA LYS A 133 -0.81 5.91 -3.15
C LYS A 133 -1.22 6.91 -2.08
N TYR A 134 -2.47 6.82 -1.63
CA TYR A 134 -2.98 7.70 -0.57
C TYR A 134 -2.19 7.54 0.73
N LEU A 135 -1.94 6.30 1.16
CA LEU A 135 -1.17 6.00 2.37
C LEU A 135 0.25 6.56 2.30
N PHE A 136 0.96 6.37 1.17
CA PHE A 136 2.27 7.00 0.98
C PHE A 136 2.20 8.53 1.10
N PHE A 137 1.21 9.15 0.48
CA PHE A 137 1.03 10.61 0.53
C PHE A 137 0.66 11.13 1.92
N LYS A 138 0.21 10.26 2.80
CA LYS A 138 -0.04 10.52 4.24
C LYS A 138 1.15 10.20 5.13
N GLY A 139 2.25 9.78 4.57
CA GLY A 139 3.46 9.45 5.32
C GLY A 139 3.52 8.01 5.84
N VAL A 140 2.59 7.15 5.42
CA VAL A 140 2.56 5.73 5.81
C VAL A 140 3.34 4.91 4.78
N CYS A 141 4.32 4.14 5.22
CA CYS A 141 5.05 3.23 4.35
C CYS A 141 4.19 2.01 4.00
N VAL A 142 4.08 1.68 2.72
CA VAL A 142 3.32 0.51 2.27
C VAL A 142 4.22 -0.46 1.53
N GLU A 143 4.37 -1.66 2.07
CA GLU A 143 5.12 -2.75 1.46
C GLU A 143 4.16 -3.76 0.83
N ARG A 144 4.37 -4.06 -0.46
CA ARG A 144 3.70 -5.18 -1.12
C ARG A 144 4.59 -6.41 -1.06
N CYS A 145 4.17 -7.41 -0.34
CA CYS A 145 4.87 -8.68 -0.32
C CYS A 145 4.49 -9.52 -1.56
N LEU A 146 4.93 -9.08 -2.72
CA LEU A 146 4.79 -9.81 -3.99
C LEU A 146 5.96 -10.77 -4.24
N GLY A 147 7.04 -10.60 -3.50
CA GLY A 147 8.31 -11.25 -3.74
C GLY A 147 8.26 -12.77 -3.56
N TRP A 148 9.13 -13.43 -4.29
CA TRP A 148 9.37 -14.86 -4.23
C TRP A 148 10.27 -15.26 -3.06
N ASN A 149 10.89 -14.27 -2.37
CA ASN A 149 11.78 -14.50 -1.25
C ASN A 149 10.97 -14.66 0.06
N ILE A 150 10.73 -15.90 0.44
CA ILE A 150 9.97 -16.28 1.63
C ILE A 150 10.64 -15.75 2.90
N LYS A 151 11.96 -15.79 2.97
CA LYS A 151 12.71 -15.33 4.14
C LYS A 151 12.53 -13.82 4.39
N GLU A 152 12.62 -12.98 3.35
CA GLU A 152 12.37 -11.54 3.48
C GLU A 152 10.94 -11.24 3.90
N LYS A 153 9.96 -12.04 3.41
CA LYS A 153 8.55 -11.91 3.83
C LYS A 153 8.37 -12.25 5.30
N GLU A 154 8.95 -13.34 5.75
CA GLU A 154 8.89 -13.76 7.15
C GLU A 154 9.48 -12.70 8.08
N GLU A 155 10.65 -12.16 7.72
CA GLU A 155 11.27 -11.06 8.46
C GLU A 155 10.39 -9.81 8.50
N THR A 156 9.72 -9.47 7.39
CA THR A 156 8.79 -8.34 7.34
C THR A 156 7.61 -8.52 8.30
N PHE A 157 7.02 -9.71 8.36
CA PHE A 157 5.91 -9.98 9.27
C PHE A 157 6.35 -10.01 10.73
N LEU A 158 7.44 -10.72 11.03
CA LEU A 158 7.96 -10.87 12.41
C LEU A 158 8.47 -9.55 13.00
N ASN A 159 9.00 -8.66 12.17
CA ASN A 159 9.47 -7.34 12.59
C ASN A 159 8.36 -6.28 12.67
N SER A 160 7.11 -6.65 12.37
CA SER A 160 5.98 -5.72 12.46
C SER A 160 5.66 -5.34 13.92
N LYS A 161 5.19 -4.11 14.10
CA LYS A 161 4.85 -3.55 15.42
C LYS A 161 3.33 -3.59 15.64
N ASN A 162 2.90 -3.33 16.89
CA ASN A 162 1.48 -3.36 17.27
C ASN A 162 0.60 -2.31 16.55
N ASP A 163 1.20 -1.21 16.09
CA ASP A 163 0.55 -0.15 15.33
C ASP A 163 0.64 -0.34 13.80
N ASP A 164 1.40 -1.33 13.33
CA ASP A 164 1.42 -1.71 11.91
C ASP A 164 0.15 -2.48 11.54
N VAL A 165 -0.16 -2.49 10.24
CA VAL A 165 -1.33 -3.20 9.70
C VAL A 165 -0.88 -4.16 8.59
N ILE A 166 -1.32 -5.40 8.67
CA ILE A 166 -1.15 -6.40 7.62
C ILE A 166 -2.51 -6.65 6.95
N ILE A 167 -2.56 -6.45 5.65
CA ILE A 167 -3.73 -6.71 4.80
C ILE A 167 -3.42 -7.92 3.92
N LEU A 168 -4.13 -9.01 4.15
CA LEU A 168 -4.07 -10.21 3.33
C LEU A 168 -5.20 -10.18 2.32
N ILE A 169 -4.92 -10.53 1.06
CA ILE A 169 -5.93 -10.53 0.00
C ILE A 169 -5.83 -11.83 -0.78
N ASP A 170 -6.75 -12.73 -0.49
CA ASP A 170 -6.91 -13.98 -1.23
C ASP A 170 -8.40 -14.34 -1.40
N PRO A 171 -9.04 -13.87 -2.48
CA PRO A 171 -10.47 -14.11 -2.72
C PRO A 171 -10.85 -15.56 -2.93
N ARG A 172 -9.91 -16.43 -3.24
CA ARG A 172 -10.17 -17.85 -3.52
C ARG A 172 -10.01 -18.74 -2.30
N TYR A 173 -9.53 -18.15 -1.20
CA TYR A 173 -9.19 -18.91 -0.01
C TYR A 173 -8.32 -20.14 -0.30
N ASN A 174 -7.23 -19.91 -0.99
CA ASN A 174 -6.23 -20.94 -1.22
C ASN A 174 -5.17 -20.96 -0.10
N ILE A 175 -5.56 -20.64 1.14
CA ILE A 175 -4.67 -20.91 2.29
C ILE A 175 -4.26 -22.37 2.31
N GLN A 176 -5.13 -23.30 1.87
CA GLN A 176 -4.72 -24.68 1.65
C GLN A 176 -3.65 -24.81 0.58
N ILE A 177 -3.69 -24.07 -0.53
CA ILE A 177 -2.59 -24.04 -1.51
C ILE A 177 -1.33 -23.43 -0.88
N PHE A 178 -1.47 -22.40 -0.06
CA PHE A 178 -0.35 -21.90 0.74
C PHE A 178 0.13 -22.93 1.77
N LEU A 179 -0.72 -23.80 2.28
CA LEU A 179 -0.37 -24.85 3.23
C LEU A 179 0.14 -26.13 2.52
N GLU A 180 -0.37 -26.44 1.35
CA GLU A 180 -0.11 -27.71 0.64
C GLU A 180 1.05 -27.63 -0.37
N GLU A 181 1.27 -26.47 -1.02
CA GLU A 181 2.26 -26.39 -2.10
C GLU A 181 3.72 -26.37 -1.66
N THR A 182 4.03 -26.04 -0.42
CA THR A 182 5.41 -26.21 0.10
C THR A 182 5.46 -26.10 1.63
N GLN A 183 6.34 -26.86 2.26
CA GLN A 183 6.76 -26.63 3.67
C GLN A 183 7.23 -25.18 3.92
N THR A 184 7.57 -24.44 2.87
CA THR A 184 7.98 -23.04 2.88
C THR A 184 6.83 -22.05 3.02
N SER A 185 5.62 -22.41 2.59
CA SER A 185 4.43 -21.54 2.78
C SER A 185 3.86 -21.61 4.20
N LEU A 186 4.03 -22.74 4.89
CA LEU A 186 3.71 -22.87 6.32
C LEU A 186 4.47 -21.86 7.18
N GLY A 187 5.74 -21.58 6.87
CA GLY A 187 6.55 -20.58 7.55
C GLY A 187 5.90 -19.18 7.46
N SER A 188 5.53 -18.74 6.27
CA SER A 188 4.93 -17.41 6.05
C SER A 188 3.61 -17.22 6.80
N ILE A 189 2.73 -18.22 6.86
CA ILE A 189 1.49 -18.14 7.63
C ILE A 189 1.76 -18.08 9.12
N THR A 190 2.67 -18.89 9.62
CA THR A 190 3.08 -18.87 11.02
C THR A 190 3.65 -17.49 11.37
N SER A 191 4.46 -16.91 10.51
CA SER A 191 5.03 -15.58 10.69
C SER A 191 3.94 -14.50 10.71
N ILE A 192 2.91 -14.61 9.86
CA ILE A 192 1.76 -13.71 9.88
C ILE A 192 0.95 -13.87 11.18
N ILE A 193 0.66 -15.08 11.60
CA ILE A 193 -0.08 -15.35 12.84
C ILE A 193 0.68 -14.75 14.03
N ASN A 194 1.99 -14.96 14.09
CA ASN A 194 2.85 -14.50 15.18
C ASN A 194 3.23 -13.01 15.08
N ALA A 195 2.92 -12.34 13.96
CA ALA A 195 3.18 -10.92 13.79
C ALA A 195 2.45 -10.09 14.86
N SER A 196 3.10 -9.04 15.37
CA SER A 196 2.50 -8.12 16.36
C SER A 196 1.47 -7.18 15.74
N ALA A 197 1.53 -6.96 14.42
CA ALA A 197 0.64 -6.09 13.66
C ALA A 197 -0.83 -6.51 13.76
N LYS A 198 -1.72 -5.56 13.50
CA LYS A 198 -3.15 -5.83 13.30
C LYS A 198 -3.37 -6.45 11.92
N LYS A 199 -4.16 -7.52 11.86
CA LYS A 199 -4.30 -8.35 10.68
C LYS A 199 -5.72 -8.34 10.16
N TYR A 200 -5.87 -8.12 8.85
CA TYR A 200 -7.12 -8.12 8.11
C TYR A 200 -7.00 -9.05 6.91
N PHE A 201 -8.00 -9.87 6.68
CA PHE A 201 -7.99 -10.83 5.59
C PHE A 201 -9.23 -10.68 4.70
N PHE A 202 -9.03 -10.22 3.48
CA PHE A 202 -10.05 -10.17 2.44
C PHE A 202 -10.12 -11.53 1.75
N CYS A 203 -11.17 -12.30 2.04
CA CYS A 203 -11.30 -13.69 1.61
C CYS A 203 -12.74 -14.06 1.22
N ASP A 204 -12.88 -15.23 0.61
CA ASP A 204 -14.16 -15.86 0.35
C ASP A 204 -14.67 -16.53 1.64
N GLY A 205 -15.83 -16.11 2.12
CA GLY A 205 -16.47 -16.67 3.31
C GLY A 205 -15.93 -16.14 4.65
N ASN A 206 -16.62 -16.54 5.70
CA ASN A 206 -16.29 -16.14 7.05
C ASN A 206 -15.35 -17.19 7.67
N HIS A 207 -14.06 -16.89 7.65
CA HIS A 207 -13.02 -17.74 8.21
C HIS A 207 -12.53 -17.17 9.54
N ASP A 208 -12.57 -17.96 10.58
CA ASP A 208 -12.07 -17.60 11.90
C ASP A 208 -10.61 -18.05 12.04
N PHE A 209 -9.69 -17.07 11.90
CA PHE A 209 -8.30 -17.29 12.22
C PHE A 209 -7.95 -16.54 13.49
N SER A 210 -7.34 -17.22 14.43
CA SER A 210 -6.90 -16.61 15.68
C SER A 210 -6.08 -15.32 15.40
N GLY A 211 -6.62 -14.18 15.85
CA GLY A 211 -5.96 -12.87 15.71
C GLY A 211 -6.03 -12.23 14.32
N ILE A 212 -6.74 -12.82 13.35
CA ILE A 212 -6.94 -12.25 12.01
C ILE A 212 -8.41 -11.90 11.80
N LYS A 213 -8.70 -10.65 11.44
CA LYS A 213 -10.06 -10.18 11.18
C LYS A 213 -10.45 -10.46 9.73
N ALA A 214 -11.30 -11.45 9.50
CA ALA A 214 -11.78 -11.77 8.16
C ALA A 214 -12.81 -10.73 7.67
N ILE A 215 -12.63 -10.28 6.43
CA ILE A 215 -13.54 -9.40 5.69
C ILE A 215 -14.03 -10.21 4.48
N GLU A 216 -15.28 -10.63 4.54
CA GLU A 216 -15.86 -11.46 3.50
C GLU A 216 -16.06 -10.69 2.20
N LEU A 217 -15.55 -11.24 1.10
CA LEU A 217 -15.81 -10.76 -0.25
C LEU A 217 -17.06 -11.44 -0.80
N LYS A 218 -17.97 -10.69 -1.41
CA LYS A 218 -19.23 -11.24 -1.96
C LYS A 218 -18.95 -12.27 -3.05
N LYS A 219 -19.66 -13.41 -2.97
CA LYS A 219 -19.56 -14.54 -3.90
C LYS A 219 -20.91 -14.80 -4.56
N LYS A 220 -21.16 -14.25 -5.74
CA LYS A 220 -22.26 -14.74 -6.59
C LYS A 220 -21.76 -15.26 -7.94
N GLU A 221 -20.71 -14.65 -8.51
CA GLU A 221 -20.06 -15.10 -9.75
C GLU A 221 -18.56 -14.74 -9.75
N ASN A 222 -17.76 -15.31 -10.67
CA ASN A 222 -16.29 -15.14 -10.73
C ASN A 222 -15.77 -13.68 -10.78
N TYR A 223 -16.63 -12.70 -11.11
CA TYR A 223 -16.29 -11.27 -11.18
C TYR A 223 -16.61 -10.50 -9.90
N GLU A 224 -17.42 -11.04 -9.00
CA GLU A 224 -17.90 -10.29 -7.82
C GLU A 224 -16.81 -10.06 -6.78
N TYR A 225 -15.83 -10.96 -6.66
CA TYR A 225 -14.67 -10.74 -5.81
C TYR A 225 -13.86 -9.51 -6.24
N ILE A 226 -13.74 -9.30 -7.56
CA ILE A 226 -13.05 -8.15 -8.12
C ILE A 226 -13.79 -6.88 -7.75
N LEU A 227 -15.10 -6.85 -8.01
CA LEU A 227 -15.95 -5.69 -7.73
C LEU A 227 -15.99 -5.40 -6.23
N SER A 228 -16.16 -6.41 -5.39
CA SER A 228 -16.12 -6.24 -3.93
C SER A 228 -14.77 -5.74 -3.44
N SER A 229 -13.65 -6.26 -3.96
CA SER A 229 -12.31 -5.80 -3.58
C SER A 229 -12.11 -4.33 -3.94
N ILE A 230 -12.53 -3.91 -5.14
CA ILE A 230 -12.45 -2.51 -5.60
C ILE A 230 -13.36 -1.64 -4.73
N GLU A 231 -14.61 -2.07 -4.49
CA GLU A 231 -15.58 -1.32 -3.70
C GLU A 231 -15.08 -1.13 -2.25
N TYR A 232 -14.54 -2.18 -1.64
CA TYR A 232 -14.04 -2.12 -0.26
C TYR A 232 -12.77 -1.27 -0.15
N ALA A 233 -11.84 -1.37 -1.11
CA ALA A 233 -10.66 -0.51 -1.17
C ALA A 233 -11.06 0.98 -1.32
N ASN A 234 -12.04 1.27 -2.20
CA ASN A 234 -12.56 2.62 -2.40
C ASN A 234 -13.33 3.12 -1.17
N TYR A 235 -14.08 2.26 -0.48
CA TYR A 235 -14.75 2.62 0.78
C TYR A 235 -13.75 2.99 1.87
N VAL A 236 -12.72 2.16 2.07
CA VAL A 236 -11.65 2.43 3.05
C VAL A 236 -10.95 3.74 2.73
N LEU A 237 -10.59 3.97 1.46
CA LEU A 237 -9.97 5.22 1.01
C LEU A 237 -10.89 6.43 1.26
N TYR A 238 -12.16 6.34 0.88
CA TYR A 238 -13.15 7.40 1.10
C TYR A 238 -13.28 7.74 2.59
N ARG A 239 -13.36 6.72 3.46
CA ARG A 239 -13.47 6.91 4.90
C ARG A 239 -12.21 7.54 5.50
N LEU A 240 -11.02 7.11 5.10
CA LEU A 240 -9.75 7.72 5.51
C LEU A 240 -9.70 9.20 5.14
N MET A 241 -10.03 9.55 3.90
CA MET A 241 -10.06 10.94 3.45
C MET A 241 -11.07 11.78 4.23
N LYS A 242 -12.24 11.22 4.55
CA LYS A 242 -13.30 11.91 5.29
C LYS A 242 -12.95 12.14 6.75
N GLU A 243 -12.41 11.14 7.44
CA GLU A 243 -12.00 11.23 8.86
C GLU A 243 -10.83 12.23 9.04
N GLU A 244 -9.97 12.36 8.05
CA GLU A 244 -8.83 13.28 8.06
C GLU A 244 -9.18 14.68 7.55
N ASN A 245 -10.45 14.98 7.24
CA ASN A 245 -10.87 16.24 6.63
C ASN A 245 -10.02 16.58 5.40
N TYR A 246 -9.86 15.59 4.50
CA TYR A 246 -9.04 15.75 3.32
C TYR A 246 -9.50 16.97 2.52
N GLU A 247 -8.71 18.03 2.57
CA GLU A 247 -8.91 19.23 1.77
C GLU A 247 -8.06 19.15 0.51
N TYR A 248 -8.72 19.30 -0.62
CA TYR A 248 -8.02 19.56 -1.87
C TYR A 248 -7.52 21.02 -1.84
N SER A 249 -6.59 21.30 -0.92
CA SER A 249 -5.93 22.57 -0.82
C SER A 249 -4.81 22.60 -1.85
N HIS A 250 -4.92 23.51 -2.81
CA HIS A 250 -3.90 23.86 -3.82
C HIS A 250 -4.16 23.29 -5.23
N ILE A 251 -5.28 23.70 -5.83
CA ILE A 251 -5.23 23.91 -7.29
C ILE A 251 -4.60 25.26 -7.58
#